data_00c051833e61e272b4568f9df5b8faf6
#
_entry.id   00c051833e61e272b4568f9df5b8faf6
#
_cell.length_a   1.000
_cell.length_b   1.000
_cell.length_c   1.000
_cell.angle_alpha   90.00
_cell.angle_beta   90.00
_cell.angle_gamma   90.00
#
_symmetry.space_group_name_H-M   'P 1'
#
loop_
_entity.id
_entity.type
_entity.pdbx_description
1 polymer ?
#
loop_
_entity_poly.entity_id
_entity_poly.type
_entity_poly.pdbx_seq_one_letter_code
_entity_poly.pdbx_strand_id
1 'polypeptide(L)'
;QDDTQESTEQKDTENNGQQGENKEPENGQQETEEAGNSQQEQTDEPETEHNTGDISNNEMQELELADFQKLQNKLYAVGKEANKFIVTVTGVKSDTDWFNNPYESKGQASGIIVAENGRELLVLTERKAIADAQEIYVTFINDAVVKAEMKKYDGNTGIAVLSVKTSELTESTKNAITVAVLGNSLTVTQGTIAIAIGSPLG
;
A
#
# COMPACT_ATOMS: atom_id res chain seq x y z
N GLN A 1 23.75 35.35 56.60
CA GLN A 1 24.90 35.87 55.87
C GLN A 1 25.04 35.11 54.60
N ASP A 2 24.73 35.63 53.63
CA ASP A 2 24.88 36.71 52.67
C ASP A 2 24.57 36.13 51.30
N ASP A 3 23.52 36.54 50.68
CA ASP A 3 23.37 37.43 49.51
C ASP A 3 24.35 37.16 48.37
N THR A 4 23.83 36.81 47.21
CA THR A 4 23.91 37.70 46.07
C THR A 4 23.04 37.15 44.92
N GLN A 5 22.06 37.96 44.53
CA GLN A 5 21.36 37.98 43.20
C GLN A 5 22.36 38.31 42.10
N GLU A 6 22.13 37.77 40.93
CA GLU A 6 22.23 38.59 39.71
C GLU A 6 21.49 37.97 38.55
N SER A 7 20.57 38.77 38.10
CA SER A 7 19.76 38.71 36.88
C SER A 7 20.60 39.19 35.69
N THR A 8 20.17 38.83 34.52
CA THR A 8 20.21 39.53 33.22
C THR A 8 20.27 38.45 32.12
N GLU A 9 19.67 38.49 30.96
CA GLU A 9 18.87 39.45 30.23
C GLU A 9 18.24 38.71 29.03
N GLN A 10 17.06 39.14 28.66
CA GLN A 10 16.38 38.83 27.40
C GLN A 10 17.21 39.31 26.20
N LYS A 11 17.12 38.57 25.11
CA LYS A 11 17.29 39.18 23.81
C LYS A 11 16.36 38.55 22.78
N ASP A 12 15.30 39.29 22.53
CA ASP A 12 14.41 39.21 21.36
C ASP A 12 15.24 39.49 20.09
N THR A 13 14.97 38.74 19.05
CA THR A 13 15.20 39.22 17.68
C THR A 13 14.04 38.76 16.80
N GLU A 14 13.16 39.71 16.59
CA GLU A 14 12.26 39.79 15.42
C GLU A 14 13.10 39.87 14.15
N ASN A 15 12.66 39.20 13.10
CA ASN A 15 12.80 39.67 11.73
C ASN A 15 11.81 38.93 10.84
N ASN A 16 10.71 39.52 10.55
CA ASN A 16 10.34 40.32 9.38
C ASN A 16 10.17 39.53 8.08
N GLY A 17 8.93 39.56 7.62
CA GLY A 17 8.36 38.94 6.49
C GLY A 17 8.90 39.34 5.11
N GLN A 18 8.56 38.53 4.15
CA GLN A 18 8.36 39.00 2.78
C GLN A 18 7.34 38.11 2.07
N GLN A 19 6.19 38.70 1.78
CA GLN A 19 5.22 38.29 0.78
C GLN A 19 5.87 38.33 -0.60
N GLY A 20 5.68 37.28 -1.36
CA GLY A 20 5.94 37.26 -2.80
C GLY A 20 4.65 36.92 -3.53
N GLU A 21 3.96 37.94 -4.02
CA GLU A 21 2.90 37.84 -5.01
C GLU A 21 3.46 37.29 -6.31
N ASN A 22 2.77 36.32 -6.88
CA ASN A 22 3.03 35.87 -8.24
C ASN A 22 1.79 36.13 -9.09
N LYS A 23 1.95 37.11 -9.99
CA LYS A 23 1.01 37.50 -11.02
C LYS A 23 0.96 36.49 -12.14
N GLU A 24 -0.26 36.15 -12.55
CA GLU A 24 -0.58 35.64 -13.88
C GLU A 24 -0.23 36.65 -14.96
N PRO A 25 0.02 36.22 -16.19
CA PRO A 25 -0.27 37.02 -17.35
C PRO A 25 -1.37 36.40 -18.21
N GLU A 26 -2.38 37.23 -18.44
CA GLU A 26 -3.41 37.09 -19.45
C GLU A 26 -2.88 37.26 -20.87
N ASN A 27 -3.47 36.49 -21.77
CA ASN A 27 -4.11 36.88 -23.03
C ASN A 27 -3.29 37.53 -24.16
N GLY A 28 -3.42 36.97 -25.33
CA GLY A 28 -3.01 37.54 -26.61
C GLY A 28 -3.52 36.71 -27.81
N GLN A 29 -4.79 36.92 -28.16
CA GLN A 29 -5.33 36.61 -29.49
C GLN A 29 -4.70 37.49 -30.52
N GLN A 30 -4.33 36.94 -31.70
CA GLN A 30 -4.44 37.65 -32.97
C GLN A 30 -4.60 36.65 -34.13
N GLU A 31 -5.74 36.76 -34.77
CA GLU A 31 -6.05 36.30 -36.11
C GLU A 31 -5.21 37.02 -37.15
N THR A 32 -4.81 36.31 -38.21
CA THR A 32 -4.72 36.89 -39.57
C THR A 32 -4.95 35.82 -40.62
N GLU A 33 -6.01 35.99 -41.35
CA GLU A 33 -6.27 35.38 -42.64
C GLU A 33 -5.25 35.89 -43.66
N GLU A 34 -4.82 35.08 -44.60
CA GLU A 34 -4.87 35.42 -46.03
C GLU A 34 -4.66 34.22 -46.96
N ALA A 35 -5.39 34.24 -48.02
CA ALA A 35 -5.53 33.29 -49.07
C ALA A 35 -4.36 33.36 -50.06
N GLY A 36 -4.09 32.26 -50.76
CA GLY A 36 -3.17 32.23 -51.88
C GLY A 36 -3.26 30.93 -52.70
N ASN A 37 -4.01 31.02 -53.72
CA ASN A 37 -4.23 30.08 -54.81
C ASN A 37 -2.93 29.85 -55.62
N SER A 38 -2.67 28.61 -56.12
CA SER A 38 -2.30 28.30 -57.49
C SER A 38 -1.68 26.91 -57.71
N GLN A 39 -2.37 26.17 -58.55
CA GLN A 39 -1.92 25.36 -59.72
C GLN A 39 -1.15 24.05 -59.52
N GLN A 40 -1.85 23.08 -60.11
CA GLN A 40 -1.47 21.78 -60.63
C GLN A 40 -0.12 21.69 -61.33
N GLU A 41 0.58 20.62 -61.03
CA GLU A 41 1.36 19.88 -62.03
C GLU A 41 1.23 18.37 -61.77
N GLN A 42 0.66 17.70 -62.76
CA GLN A 42 0.63 16.24 -62.88
C GLN A 42 2.02 15.78 -63.31
N THR A 43 2.57 14.81 -62.58
CA THR A 43 3.57 13.88 -63.12
C THR A 43 3.19 12.48 -62.71
N ASP A 44 2.81 11.69 -63.73
CA ASP A 44 2.69 10.24 -63.70
C ASP A 44 4.04 9.62 -63.34
N GLU A 45 4.09 8.75 -62.31
CA GLU A 45 4.96 7.60 -62.25
C GLU A 45 4.42 6.54 -61.22
N PRO A 46 4.84 5.28 -61.28
CA PRO A 46 3.95 4.14 -61.30
C PRO A 46 3.55 3.62 -59.93
N GLU A 47 2.36 3.05 -59.92
CA GLU A 47 1.79 2.31 -58.80
C GLU A 47 2.71 1.17 -58.35
N THR A 48 3.46 1.38 -57.24
CA THR A 48 3.90 0.27 -56.43
C THR A 48 2.76 -0.07 -55.50
N GLU A 49 2.13 -1.20 -55.77
CA GLU A 49 1.23 -1.86 -54.81
C GLU A 49 1.95 -2.09 -53.52
N HIS A 50 1.87 -1.13 -52.58
CA HIS A 50 2.06 -1.42 -51.17
C HIS A 50 0.83 -2.20 -50.73
N ASN A 51 0.96 -3.50 -50.73
CA ASN A 51 0.11 -4.40 -49.97
C ASN A 51 0.19 -3.94 -48.49
N THR A 52 -0.54 -2.89 -48.16
CA THR A 52 -0.97 -2.60 -46.80
C THR A 52 -1.88 -3.74 -46.43
N GLY A 53 -1.27 -4.78 -45.82
CA GLY A 53 -2.03 -5.83 -45.18
C GLY A 53 -3.16 -5.17 -44.41
N ASP A 54 -4.34 -5.48 -44.83
CA ASP A 54 -5.59 -5.18 -44.17
C ASP A 54 -5.46 -5.59 -42.70
N ILE A 55 -4.95 -4.67 -41.88
CA ILE A 55 -5.14 -4.78 -40.46
C ILE A 55 -6.63 -4.55 -40.33
N SER A 56 -7.35 -5.65 -40.49
CA SER A 56 -8.73 -5.79 -40.12
C SER A 56 -8.89 -4.96 -38.81
N ASN A 57 -9.64 -3.88 -38.91
CA ASN A 57 -10.24 -3.17 -37.78
C ASN A 57 -11.20 -4.11 -37.09
N ASN A 58 -10.66 -5.25 -36.65
CA ASN A 58 -11.35 -6.22 -35.85
C ASN A 58 -11.39 -5.62 -34.45
N GLU A 59 -12.41 -4.79 -34.24
CA GLU A 59 -13.05 -4.58 -32.97
C GLU A 59 -12.04 -4.25 -31.81
N MET A 60 -11.46 -3.06 -31.85
CA MET A 60 -11.29 -2.40 -30.58
C MET A 60 -12.70 -2.20 -30.01
N GLN A 61 -13.21 -3.22 -29.33
CA GLN A 61 -14.40 -3.06 -28.52
C GLN A 61 -14.15 -1.86 -27.64
N GLU A 62 -14.86 -0.80 -27.92
CA GLU A 62 -14.85 0.40 -27.11
C GLU A 62 -15.21 -0.07 -25.69
N LEU A 63 -14.25 0.00 -24.76
CA LEU A 63 -14.45 -0.42 -23.37
C LEU A 63 -15.61 0.40 -22.81
N GLU A 64 -16.77 -0.22 -22.73
CA GLU A 64 -17.92 0.42 -22.14
C GLU A 64 -17.71 0.64 -20.65
N LEU A 65 -18.29 1.69 -20.11
CA LEU A 65 -18.29 1.96 -18.66
C LEU A 65 -18.74 0.73 -17.85
N ALA A 66 -19.66 -0.07 -18.41
CA ALA A 66 -20.13 -1.31 -17.81
C ALA A 66 -19.01 -2.35 -17.63
N ASP A 67 -18.05 -2.44 -18.54
CA ASP A 67 -16.94 -3.39 -18.43
C ASP A 67 -15.93 -2.95 -17.39
N PHE A 68 -15.68 -1.65 -17.28
CA PHE A 68 -14.89 -1.09 -16.20
C PHE A 68 -15.52 -1.39 -14.82
N GLN A 69 -16.84 -1.19 -14.69
CA GLN A 69 -17.56 -1.52 -13.45
C GLN A 69 -17.50 -3.01 -13.12
N LYS A 70 -17.62 -3.90 -14.11
CA LYS A 70 -17.45 -5.34 -13.91
C LYS A 70 -16.05 -5.70 -13.42
N LEU A 71 -15.02 -5.10 -14.02
CA LEU A 71 -13.63 -5.30 -13.59
C LEU A 71 -13.45 -4.82 -12.14
N GLN A 72 -13.91 -3.63 -11.81
CA GLN A 72 -13.81 -3.05 -10.49
C GLN A 72 -14.50 -3.91 -9.43
N ASN A 73 -15.71 -4.42 -9.73
CA ASN A 73 -16.43 -5.33 -8.84
C ASN A 73 -15.67 -6.65 -8.62
N LYS A 74 -15.03 -7.19 -9.66
CA LYS A 74 -14.18 -8.39 -9.53
C LYS A 74 -12.96 -8.13 -8.66
N LEU A 75 -12.27 -7.00 -8.85
CA LEU A 75 -11.13 -6.63 -8.02
C LEU A 75 -11.54 -6.43 -6.54
N TYR A 76 -12.66 -5.79 -6.31
CA TYR A 76 -13.24 -5.64 -4.96
C TYR A 76 -13.54 -6.99 -4.32
N ALA A 77 -14.15 -7.92 -5.06
CA ALA A 77 -14.44 -9.26 -4.56
C ALA A 77 -13.16 -10.03 -4.19
N VAL A 78 -12.11 -9.94 -5.02
CA VAL A 78 -10.80 -10.52 -4.70
C VAL A 78 -10.23 -9.92 -3.43
N GLY A 79 -10.26 -8.59 -3.28
CA GLY A 79 -9.80 -7.91 -2.07
C GLY A 79 -10.58 -8.35 -0.82
N LYS A 80 -11.89 -8.50 -0.93
CA LYS A 80 -12.74 -8.97 0.16
C LYS A 80 -12.39 -10.40 0.61
N GLU A 81 -12.15 -11.30 -0.34
CA GLU A 81 -11.73 -12.66 -0.01
C GLU A 81 -10.31 -12.68 0.59
N ALA A 82 -9.41 -11.87 0.06
CA ALA A 82 -8.06 -11.77 0.58
C ALA A 82 -8.01 -11.25 2.03
N ASN A 83 -8.90 -10.35 2.41
CA ASN A 83 -8.97 -9.86 3.78
C ASN A 83 -9.23 -10.97 4.82
N LYS A 84 -9.78 -12.13 4.42
CA LYS A 84 -10.00 -13.25 5.34
C LYS A 84 -8.71 -13.93 5.82
N PHE A 85 -7.61 -13.80 5.07
CA PHE A 85 -6.31 -14.30 5.48
C PHE A 85 -5.33 -13.19 5.90
N ILE A 86 -5.74 -11.92 5.85
CA ILE A 86 -4.95 -10.81 6.38
C ILE A 86 -5.30 -10.60 7.84
N VAL A 87 -4.29 -10.39 8.65
CA VAL A 87 -4.41 -10.11 10.08
C VAL A 87 -3.55 -8.92 10.46
N THR A 88 -3.85 -8.30 11.60
CA THR A 88 -2.95 -7.31 12.20
C THR A 88 -2.13 -8.01 13.28
N VAL A 89 -0.82 -7.87 13.21
CA VAL A 89 0.10 -8.36 14.24
C VAL A 89 0.55 -7.19 15.08
N THR A 90 0.41 -7.32 16.41
CA THR A 90 0.83 -6.31 17.38
C THR A 90 1.86 -6.92 18.33
N GLY A 91 3.05 -6.35 18.36
CA GLY A 91 4.07 -6.65 19.36
C GLY A 91 4.00 -5.64 20.49
N VAL A 92 3.87 -6.08 21.71
CA VAL A 92 3.81 -5.26 22.92
C VAL A 92 5.12 -5.39 23.68
N LYS A 93 5.75 -4.26 23.98
CA LYS A 93 6.94 -4.16 24.80
C LYS A 93 6.60 -3.27 26.00
N SER A 94 6.73 -3.82 27.20
CA SER A 94 6.64 -3.05 28.44
C SER A 94 8.04 -2.61 28.85
N ASP A 95 8.21 -1.34 29.14
CA ASP A 95 9.47 -0.75 29.56
C ASP A 95 9.23 0.26 30.70
N THR A 96 10.27 0.78 31.28
CA THR A 96 10.21 1.85 32.29
C THR A 96 10.94 3.06 31.76
N ASP A 97 10.38 4.24 31.98
CA ASP A 97 11.02 5.48 31.64
C ASP A 97 12.15 5.83 32.62
N TRP A 98 12.87 6.92 32.36
CA TRP A 98 13.93 7.43 33.23
C TRP A 98 13.48 7.70 34.68
N PHE A 99 12.18 7.95 34.87
CA PHE A 99 11.57 8.19 36.19
C PHE A 99 10.99 6.93 36.82
N ASN A 100 11.28 5.74 36.24
CA ASN A 100 10.80 4.45 36.72
C ASN A 100 9.27 4.27 36.60
N ASN A 101 8.61 5.01 35.67
CA ASN A 101 7.22 4.80 35.37
C ASN A 101 7.10 3.73 34.26
N PRO A 102 6.20 2.74 34.42
CA PRO A 102 5.96 1.74 33.36
C PRO A 102 5.25 2.38 32.17
N TYR A 103 5.71 2.08 30.95
CA TYR A 103 5.03 2.43 29.72
C TYR A 103 5.02 1.24 28.75
N GLU A 104 4.02 1.21 27.89
CA GLU A 104 3.91 0.21 26.83
C GLU A 104 4.20 0.85 25.47
N SER A 105 5.08 0.21 24.71
CA SER A 105 5.33 0.51 23.32
C SER A 105 4.76 -0.60 22.46
N LYS A 106 4.08 -0.25 21.36
CA LYS A 106 3.44 -1.20 20.45
C LYS A 106 4.00 -1.03 19.05
N GLY A 107 4.50 -2.12 18.48
CA GLY A 107 4.77 -2.24 17.06
C GLY A 107 3.61 -2.93 16.37
N GLN A 108 3.25 -2.49 15.18
CA GLN A 108 2.19 -3.12 14.38
C GLN A 108 2.65 -3.38 12.97
N ALA A 109 2.20 -4.48 12.39
CA ALA A 109 2.37 -4.82 10.98
C ALA A 109 1.22 -5.69 10.50
N SER A 110 1.06 -5.77 9.19
CA SER A 110 0.18 -6.76 8.58
C SER A 110 0.79 -8.15 8.68
N GLY A 111 -0.07 -9.14 8.86
CA GLY A 111 0.28 -10.55 8.80
C GLY A 111 -0.58 -11.29 7.79
N ILE A 112 -0.10 -12.45 7.34
CA ILE A 112 -0.79 -13.33 6.40
C ILE A 112 -0.87 -14.72 6.98
N ILE A 113 -2.08 -15.29 7.06
CA ILE A 113 -2.29 -16.69 7.45
C ILE A 113 -1.86 -17.58 6.26
N VAL A 114 -0.80 -18.37 6.43
CA VAL A 114 -0.21 -19.17 5.34
C VAL A 114 -0.38 -20.67 5.50
N ALA A 115 -0.72 -21.14 6.69
CA ALA A 115 -0.96 -22.57 6.94
C ALA A 115 -1.82 -22.78 8.19
N GLU A 116 -2.50 -23.92 8.21
CA GLU A 116 -3.20 -24.47 9.37
C GLU A 116 -2.92 -25.98 9.42
N ASN A 117 -2.60 -26.50 10.59
CA ASN A 117 -2.30 -27.92 10.80
C ASN A 117 -3.23 -28.60 11.81
N GLY A 118 -4.38 -27.98 12.12
CA GLY A 118 -5.36 -28.45 13.10
C GLY A 118 -5.02 -28.17 14.57
N ARG A 119 -3.76 -27.77 14.86
CA ARG A 119 -3.32 -27.36 16.21
C ARG A 119 -2.97 -25.89 16.28
N GLU A 120 -2.45 -25.36 15.21
CA GLU A 120 -2.02 -23.98 15.12
C GLU A 120 -2.22 -23.39 13.73
N LEU A 121 -2.46 -22.09 13.66
CA LEU A 121 -2.32 -21.28 12.46
C LEU A 121 -0.90 -20.74 12.39
N LEU A 122 -0.32 -20.72 11.19
CA LEU A 122 0.94 -20.04 10.93
C LEU A 122 0.69 -18.71 10.23
N VAL A 123 1.24 -17.65 10.80
CA VAL A 123 1.12 -16.28 10.29
C VAL A 123 2.50 -15.75 9.93
N LEU A 124 2.67 -15.29 8.70
CA LEU A 124 3.86 -14.54 8.29
C LEU A 124 3.65 -13.05 8.56
N THR A 125 4.66 -12.39 9.10
CA THR A 125 4.66 -10.95 9.36
C THR A 125 6.06 -10.36 9.24
N GLU A 126 6.16 -9.04 9.35
CA GLU A 126 7.44 -8.34 9.43
C GLU A 126 8.05 -8.49 10.84
N ARG A 127 9.28 -8.98 10.91
CA ARG A 127 10.00 -9.16 12.17
C ARG A 127 10.12 -7.87 12.97
N LYS A 128 10.33 -6.73 12.29
CA LYS A 128 10.54 -5.43 12.93
C LYS A 128 9.39 -5.02 13.86
N ALA A 129 8.16 -5.37 13.52
CA ALA A 129 6.98 -5.04 14.32
C ALA A 129 6.93 -5.79 15.67
N ILE A 130 7.62 -6.93 15.76
CA ILE A 130 7.62 -7.82 16.93
C ILE A 130 9.01 -7.98 17.54
N ALA A 131 10.01 -7.25 17.03
CA ALA A 131 11.35 -7.26 17.61
C ALA A 131 11.28 -6.74 19.04
N ASP A 132 11.87 -7.51 19.96
CA ASP A 132 11.92 -7.20 21.40
C ASP A 132 10.53 -7.15 22.09
N ALA A 133 9.46 -7.59 21.42
CA ALA A 133 8.14 -7.70 22.02
C ALA A 133 8.13 -8.79 23.09
N GLN A 134 7.58 -8.49 24.25
CA GLN A 134 7.36 -9.45 25.34
C GLN A 134 6.09 -10.26 25.10
N GLU A 135 5.11 -9.64 24.44
CA GLU A 135 3.85 -10.27 24.04
C GLU A 135 3.53 -9.94 22.59
N ILE A 136 2.99 -10.93 21.88
CA ILE A 136 2.58 -10.79 20.48
C ILE A 136 1.11 -11.18 20.39
N TYR A 137 0.32 -10.35 19.72
CA TYR A 137 -1.09 -10.56 19.49
C TYR A 137 -1.40 -10.52 17.99
N VAL A 138 -2.37 -11.32 17.61
CA VAL A 138 -2.94 -11.35 16.25
C VAL A 138 -4.39 -10.94 16.33
N THR A 139 -4.76 -9.89 15.60
CA THR A 139 -6.13 -9.42 15.43
C THR A 139 -6.65 -9.90 14.09
N PHE A 140 -7.74 -10.65 14.11
CA PHE A 140 -8.40 -11.23 12.94
C PHE A 140 -9.46 -10.29 12.35
N ILE A 141 -9.98 -10.62 11.16
CA ILE A 141 -10.98 -9.83 10.42
C ILE A 141 -12.27 -9.55 11.21
N ASN A 142 -12.60 -10.37 12.20
CA ASN A 142 -13.74 -10.21 13.09
C ASN A 142 -13.39 -9.54 14.43
N ASP A 143 -12.28 -8.82 14.48
CA ASP A 143 -11.73 -8.10 15.63
C ASP A 143 -11.37 -9.01 16.83
N ALA A 144 -11.35 -10.32 16.65
CA ALA A 144 -10.87 -11.24 17.66
C ALA A 144 -9.35 -11.07 17.83
N VAL A 145 -8.92 -10.85 19.07
CA VAL A 145 -7.51 -10.73 19.43
C VAL A 145 -7.05 -11.98 20.16
N VAL A 146 -6.01 -12.62 19.65
CA VAL A 146 -5.48 -13.86 20.21
C VAL A 146 -3.97 -13.75 20.37
N LYS A 147 -3.43 -14.31 21.46
CA LYS A 147 -1.99 -14.35 21.72
C LYS A 147 -1.29 -15.25 20.70
N ALA A 148 -0.12 -14.81 20.23
CA ALA A 148 0.71 -15.57 19.32
C ALA A 148 2.10 -15.77 19.88
N GLU A 149 2.79 -16.81 19.40
CA GLU A 149 4.15 -17.13 19.75
C GLU A 149 5.04 -17.05 18.50
N MET A 150 6.21 -16.43 18.60
CA MET A 150 7.17 -16.43 17.50
C MET A 150 7.83 -17.81 17.38
N LYS A 151 7.65 -18.48 16.24
CA LYS A 151 8.28 -19.79 15.97
C LYS A 151 9.66 -19.65 15.36
N LYS A 152 9.79 -18.81 14.37
CA LYS A 152 11.02 -18.64 13.59
C LYS A 152 11.05 -17.29 12.90
N TYR A 153 12.24 -16.83 12.58
CA TYR A 153 12.42 -15.66 11.71
C TYR A 153 13.64 -15.85 10.81
N ASP A 154 13.65 -15.12 9.70
CA ASP A 154 14.80 -14.97 8.84
C ASP A 154 15.35 -13.55 8.99
N GLY A 155 16.61 -13.44 9.40
CA GLY A 155 17.30 -12.17 9.59
C GLY A 155 17.62 -11.44 8.28
N ASN A 156 17.71 -12.15 7.16
CA ASN A 156 18.06 -11.56 5.86
C ASN A 156 16.85 -10.93 5.19
N THR A 157 15.70 -11.60 5.23
CA THR A 157 14.46 -11.11 4.61
C THR A 157 13.62 -10.25 5.54
N GLY A 158 13.86 -10.31 6.85
CA GLY A 158 13.04 -9.61 7.84
C GLY A 158 11.67 -10.26 8.05
N ILE A 159 11.44 -11.48 7.57
CA ILE A 159 10.18 -12.20 7.75
C ILE A 159 10.21 -13.01 9.05
N ALA A 160 9.12 -12.98 9.79
CA ALA A 160 8.89 -13.82 10.96
C ALA A 160 7.66 -14.71 10.75
N VAL A 161 7.71 -15.90 11.35
CA VAL A 161 6.61 -16.85 11.41
C VAL A 161 6.09 -16.90 12.83
N LEU A 162 4.81 -16.61 12.99
CA LEU A 162 4.10 -16.73 14.26
C LEU A 162 3.20 -17.97 14.25
N SER A 163 2.90 -18.46 15.43
CA SER A 163 1.95 -19.52 15.68
C SER A 163 0.84 -19.01 16.58
N VAL A 164 -0.40 -19.26 16.20
CA VAL A 164 -1.61 -19.03 16.99
C VAL A 164 -2.27 -20.38 17.24
N LYS A 165 -2.54 -20.72 18.50
CA LYS A 165 -3.18 -22.00 18.84
C LYS A 165 -4.64 -22.02 18.37
N THR A 166 -5.03 -23.02 17.60
CA THR A 166 -6.42 -23.15 17.10
C THR A 166 -7.43 -23.37 18.23
N SER A 167 -6.97 -23.89 19.39
CA SER A 167 -7.80 -24.04 20.59
C SER A 167 -8.20 -22.69 21.24
N GLU A 168 -7.46 -21.63 20.95
CA GLU A 168 -7.75 -20.28 21.47
C GLU A 168 -8.70 -19.50 20.53
N LEU A 169 -8.97 -20.04 19.34
CA LEU A 169 -9.89 -19.44 18.37
C LEU A 169 -11.33 -19.86 18.65
N THR A 170 -12.22 -18.88 18.63
CA THR A 170 -13.66 -19.14 18.66
C THR A 170 -14.13 -19.73 17.31
N GLU A 171 -15.26 -20.45 17.31
CA GLU A 171 -15.85 -20.93 16.06
C GLU A 171 -16.20 -19.79 15.09
N SER A 172 -16.60 -18.63 15.62
CA SER A 172 -16.84 -17.43 14.81
C SER A 172 -15.59 -17.00 14.08
N THR A 173 -14.43 -16.99 14.75
CA THR A 173 -13.14 -16.61 14.14
C THR A 173 -12.71 -17.63 13.10
N LYS A 174 -12.80 -18.94 13.43
CA LYS A 174 -12.46 -20.02 12.47
C LYS A 174 -13.28 -19.94 11.18
N ASN A 175 -14.57 -19.61 11.29
CA ASN A 175 -15.46 -19.46 10.14
C ASN A 175 -15.22 -18.15 9.35
N ALA A 176 -14.62 -17.12 9.96
CA ALA A 176 -14.36 -15.83 9.34
C ALA A 176 -13.03 -15.78 8.55
N ILE A 177 -12.10 -16.68 8.86
CA ILE A 177 -10.75 -16.68 8.29
C ILE A 177 -10.57 -17.76 7.22
N THR A 178 -9.55 -17.59 6.40
CA THR A 178 -9.08 -18.58 5.44
C THR A 178 -7.54 -18.61 5.45
N VAL A 179 -6.97 -19.62 4.82
CA VAL A 179 -5.52 -19.71 4.60
C VAL A 179 -5.21 -19.18 3.21
N ALA A 180 -4.20 -18.32 3.09
CA ALA A 180 -3.75 -17.79 1.80
C ALA A 180 -3.16 -18.90 0.92
N VAL A 181 -3.52 -18.90 -0.35
CA VAL A 181 -2.92 -19.77 -1.35
C VAL A 181 -1.67 -19.08 -1.89
N LEU A 182 -0.50 -19.66 -1.62
CA LEU A 182 0.76 -19.12 -2.10
C LEU A 182 0.93 -19.44 -3.59
N GLY A 183 1.13 -18.39 -4.39
CA GLY A 183 1.41 -18.51 -5.81
C GLY A 183 2.90 -18.76 -6.11
N ASN A 184 3.20 -18.98 -7.37
CA ASN A 184 4.58 -19.10 -7.85
C ASN A 184 5.04 -17.74 -8.42
N SER A 185 5.94 -17.05 -7.74
CA SER A 185 6.46 -15.75 -8.17
C SER A 185 7.21 -15.81 -9.52
N LEU A 186 7.71 -16.98 -9.92
CA LEU A 186 8.40 -17.17 -11.21
C LEU A 186 7.44 -17.13 -12.41
N THR A 187 6.14 -17.24 -12.18
CA THR A 187 5.12 -17.18 -13.25
C THR A 187 4.54 -15.78 -13.43
N VAL A 188 4.90 -14.84 -12.56
CA VAL A 188 4.44 -13.44 -12.64
C VAL A 188 5.27 -12.73 -13.71
N THR A 189 4.58 -12.16 -14.71
CA THR A 189 5.20 -11.45 -15.83
C THR A 189 5.02 -9.94 -15.70
N GLN A 190 5.86 -9.19 -16.39
CA GLN A 190 5.72 -7.74 -16.47
C GLN A 190 4.37 -7.36 -17.11
N GLY A 191 3.67 -6.40 -16.53
CA GLY A 191 2.33 -6.00 -16.96
C GLY A 191 1.18 -6.75 -16.28
N THR A 192 1.46 -7.74 -15.43
CA THR A 192 0.44 -8.41 -14.61
C THR A 192 -0.15 -7.42 -13.59
N ILE A 193 -1.49 -7.40 -13.48
CA ILE A 193 -2.17 -6.60 -12.46
C ILE A 193 -1.87 -7.17 -11.07
N ALA A 194 -1.43 -6.32 -10.16
CA ALA A 194 -1.19 -6.67 -8.77
C ALA A 194 -2.11 -5.86 -7.85
N ILE A 195 -2.58 -6.50 -6.78
CA ILE A 195 -3.37 -5.86 -5.73
C ILE A 195 -2.55 -5.95 -4.44
N ALA A 196 -2.23 -4.81 -3.84
CA ALA A 196 -1.60 -4.76 -2.52
C ALA A 196 -2.71 -4.68 -1.46
N ILE A 197 -2.66 -5.59 -0.50
CA ILE A 197 -3.64 -5.66 0.60
C ILE A 197 -2.86 -5.74 1.90
N GLY A 198 -3.28 -4.95 2.89
CA GLY A 198 -2.69 -4.93 4.21
C GLY A 198 -3.66 -4.37 5.24
N SER A 199 -3.32 -4.47 6.52
CA SER A 199 -4.07 -3.81 7.58
C SER A 199 -3.77 -2.31 7.55
N PRO A 200 -4.78 -1.42 7.53
CA PRO A 200 -4.57 0.03 7.44
C PRO A 200 -3.93 0.64 8.71
N LEU A 201 -3.90 -0.12 9.80
CA LEU A 201 -3.33 0.28 11.09
C LEU A 201 -2.08 -0.52 11.48
N GLY A 202 -1.63 -1.41 10.61
CA GLY A 202 -0.45 -2.24 10.82
C GLY A 202 0.61 -1.98 9.78
#